data_827032985e10475ed1ddabcf8a5c9a9a
#
_entry.id   827032985e10475ed1ddabcf8a5c9a9a
#
_cell.length_a   1.000
_cell.length_b   1.000
_cell.length_c   1.000
_cell.angle_alpha   90.00
_cell.angle_beta   90.00
_cell.angle_gamma   90.00
#
_symmetry.space_group_name_H-M   'P 1'
#
loop_
_entity.id
_entity.type
_entity.pdbx_description
1 polymer ?
#
loop_
_entity_poly.entity_id
_entity_poly.type
_entity_poly.pdbx_seq_one_letter_code
_entity_poly.pdbx_strand_id
1 'polypeptide(L)'
;NIPEAEIITKTKINSKEDMIFAANILLKLGAKNVLIKGGHLKKQNIIDVFVNKNEISVFKNKKINTKNTHGTGCTLSSAITAYFACGKTLKKSCEMAIKYVNEAIASRPNYGKGHGPINHLNSIEIKRRFL
;
A
#
# COMPACT_ATOMS: atom_id res chain seq x y z
N ASN A 1 3.18 6.83 4.20
CA ASN A 1 4.25 6.76 3.19
C ASN A 1 5.60 7.20 3.77
N ILE A 2 6.71 7.03 3.02
CA ILE A 2 8.06 7.38 3.49
C ILE A 2 8.17 8.86 3.87
N PRO A 3 7.78 9.85 3.04
CA PRO A 3 7.85 11.26 3.42
C PRO A 3 7.10 11.59 4.72
N GLU A 4 5.92 11.04 4.91
CA GLU A 4 5.15 11.23 6.17
C GLU A 4 5.87 10.61 7.37
N ALA A 5 6.42 9.40 7.21
CA ALA A 5 7.15 8.73 8.26
C ALA A 5 8.42 9.50 8.65
N GLU A 6 9.18 10.02 7.67
CA GLU A 6 10.37 10.85 7.91
C GLU A 6 10.04 12.11 8.73
N ILE A 7 8.92 12.78 8.41
CA ILE A 7 8.49 13.98 9.12
C ILE A 7 8.15 13.65 10.58
N ILE A 8 7.34 12.60 10.80
CA ILE A 8 6.86 12.25 12.14
C ILE A 8 8.01 11.72 13.01
N THR A 9 8.86 10.87 12.43
CA THR A 9 9.96 10.22 13.19
C THR A 9 11.24 11.05 13.25
N LYS A 10 11.32 12.12 12.45
CA LYS A 10 12.54 12.96 12.27
C LYS A 10 13.76 12.13 11.86
N THR A 11 13.54 11.05 11.08
CA THR A 11 14.60 10.17 10.58
C THR A 11 14.59 10.14 9.06
N LYS A 12 15.73 9.84 8.44
CA LYS A 12 15.82 9.58 7.00
C LYS A 12 15.57 8.10 6.70
N ILE A 13 14.84 7.82 5.61
CA ILE A 13 14.44 6.47 5.21
C ILE A 13 14.93 6.21 3.78
N ASN A 14 16.03 5.46 3.65
CA ASN A 14 16.63 5.09 2.37
C ASN A 14 16.62 3.56 2.13
N SER A 15 16.32 2.78 3.16
CA SER A 15 16.36 1.32 3.13
C SER A 15 15.15 0.69 3.81
N LYS A 16 15.01 -0.62 3.63
CA LYS A 16 14.02 -1.41 4.37
C LYS A 16 14.29 -1.35 5.89
N GLU A 17 15.54 -1.37 6.26
CA GLU A 17 16.00 -1.31 7.64
C GLU A 17 15.59 0.01 8.30
N ASP A 18 15.72 1.13 7.57
CA ASP A 18 15.27 2.45 8.04
C ASP A 18 13.75 2.51 8.18
N MET A 19 13.00 1.85 7.26
CA MET A 19 11.54 1.74 7.38
C MET A 19 11.14 1.01 8.66
N ILE A 20 11.83 -0.10 8.98
CA ILE A 20 11.58 -0.87 10.22
C ILE A 20 11.94 -0.01 11.44
N PHE A 21 13.04 0.70 11.40
CA PHE A 21 13.46 1.61 12.48
C PHE A 21 12.42 2.72 12.71
N ALA A 22 11.98 3.40 11.65
CA ALA A 22 10.94 4.42 11.72
C ALA A 22 9.61 3.86 12.25
N ALA A 23 9.21 2.65 11.79
CA ALA A 23 8.01 1.99 12.29
C ALA A 23 8.09 1.72 13.80
N ASN A 24 9.25 1.30 14.32
CA ASN A 24 9.45 1.09 15.75
C ASN A 24 9.36 2.42 16.56
N ILE A 25 9.81 3.53 16.00
CA ILE A 25 9.60 4.85 16.63
C ILE A 25 8.10 5.15 16.70
N LEU A 26 7.35 4.93 15.62
CA LEU A 26 5.91 5.14 15.59
C LEU A 26 5.16 4.26 16.61
N LEU A 27 5.60 3.01 16.80
CA LEU A 27 5.06 2.15 17.87
C LEU A 27 5.33 2.73 19.26
N LYS A 28 6.54 3.25 19.51
CA LYS A 28 6.88 3.92 20.78
C LYS A 28 6.06 5.20 21.01
N LEU A 29 5.63 5.87 19.94
CA LEU A 29 4.73 7.02 20.00
C LEU A 29 3.26 6.65 20.24
N GLY A 30 2.94 5.34 20.39
CA GLY A 30 1.62 4.85 20.76
C GLY A 30 0.84 4.15 19.65
N ALA A 31 1.36 4.05 18.44
CA ALA A 31 0.73 3.24 17.40
C ALA A 31 0.75 1.76 17.79
N LYS A 32 -0.37 1.04 17.62
CA LYS A 32 -0.43 -0.41 17.86
C LYS A 32 0.10 -1.21 16.68
N ASN A 33 -0.09 -0.71 15.48
CA ASN A 33 0.34 -1.30 14.22
C ASN A 33 0.76 -0.18 13.26
N VAL A 34 1.78 -0.43 12.47
CA VAL A 34 2.32 0.53 11.49
C VAL A 34 2.49 -0.15 10.16
N LEU A 35 2.01 0.47 9.08
CA LEU A 35 2.31 0.10 7.70
C LEU A 35 3.00 1.28 7.03
N ILE A 36 4.29 1.15 6.72
CA ILE A 36 5.04 2.13 5.94
C ILE A 36 5.10 1.67 4.49
N LYS A 37 4.62 2.54 3.58
CA LYS A 37 4.61 2.28 2.14
C LYS A 37 5.89 2.77 1.49
N GLY A 38 6.59 1.88 0.78
CA GLY A 38 7.92 2.13 0.20
C GLY A 38 7.93 2.60 -1.26
N GLY A 39 6.79 3.00 -1.82
CA GLY A 39 6.67 3.39 -3.23
C GLY A 39 7.56 4.57 -3.68
N HIS A 40 8.16 5.29 -2.75
CA HIS A 40 9.06 6.42 -3.01
C HIS A 40 10.54 6.01 -3.11
N LEU A 41 10.91 4.79 -2.78
CA LEU A 41 12.27 4.30 -2.96
C LEU A 41 12.56 4.10 -4.46
N LYS A 42 13.72 4.60 -4.92
CA LYS A 42 14.17 4.48 -6.32
C LYS A 42 14.66 3.06 -6.63
N LYS A 43 13.82 2.04 -6.45
CA LYS A 43 14.16 0.63 -6.70
C LYS A 43 13.16 0.01 -7.68
N GLN A 44 13.55 -1.08 -8.34
CA GLN A 44 12.67 -1.84 -9.24
C GLN A 44 11.50 -2.52 -8.50
N ASN A 45 11.69 -2.82 -7.22
CA ASN A 45 10.67 -3.40 -6.37
C ASN A 45 10.21 -2.38 -5.32
N ILE A 46 8.90 -2.30 -5.13
CA ILE A 46 8.29 -1.59 -4.01
C ILE A 46 8.31 -2.52 -2.80
N ILE A 47 8.73 -1.99 -1.67
CA ILE A 47 8.76 -2.71 -0.40
C ILE A 47 7.86 -1.95 0.57
N ASP A 48 6.82 -2.60 1.05
CA ASP A 48 5.98 -2.09 2.14
C ASP A 48 6.30 -2.88 3.41
N VAL A 49 6.35 -2.19 4.56
CA VAL A 49 6.74 -2.80 5.83
C VAL A 49 5.62 -2.64 6.84
N PHE A 50 5.11 -3.75 7.33
CA PHE A 50 4.15 -3.82 8.42
C PHE A 50 4.87 -4.23 9.71
N VAL A 51 4.66 -3.47 10.78
CA VAL A 51 5.29 -3.72 12.10
C VAL A 51 4.25 -3.56 13.21
N ASN A 52 4.25 -4.49 14.12
CA ASN A 52 3.60 -4.37 15.42
C ASN A 52 4.51 -4.95 16.52
N LYS A 53 4.04 -4.97 17.76
CA LYS A 53 4.83 -5.47 18.90
C LYS A 53 5.26 -6.95 18.78
N ASN A 54 4.58 -7.74 17.94
CA ASN A 54 4.76 -9.19 17.87
C ASN A 54 5.48 -9.63 16.58
N GLU A 55 5.41 -8.83 15.52
CA GLU A 55 5.93 -9.25 14.21
C GLU A 55 6.35 -8.09 13.31
N ILE A 56 7.25 -8.40 12.39
CA ILE A 56 7.65 -7.56 11.27
C ILE A 56 7.34 -8.35 10.00
N SER A 57 6.60 -7.75 9.09
CA SER A 57 6.28 -8.36 7.79
C SER A 57 6.65 -7.42 6.66
N VAL A 58 7.22 -7.99 5.61
CA VAL A 58 7.69 -7.24 4.43
C VAL A 58 6.93 -7.73 3.21
N PHE A 59 6.22 -6.82 2.56
CA PHE A 59 5.51 -7.07 1.31
C PHE A 59 6.34 -6.53 0.14
N LYS A 60 6.64 -7.39 -0.83
CA LYS A 60 7.43 -7.02 -2.02
C LYS A 60 6.54 -7.07 -3.25
N ASN A 61 6.53 -5.99 -4.00
CA ASN A 61 5.77 -5.88 -5.24
C ASN A 61 6.64 -5.30 -6.35
N LYS A 62 6.37 -5.70 -7.57
CA LYS A 62 7.05 -5.13 -8.75
C LYS A 62 6.54 -3.71 -8.97
N LYS A 63 7.45 -2.77 -9.19
CA LYS A 63 7.08 -1.39 -9.54
C LYS A 63 6.45 -1.36 -10.92
N ILE A 64 5.25 -0.80 -11.01
CA ILE A 64 4.54 -0.59 -12.26
C ILE A 64 4.83 0.84 -12.73
N ASN A 65 5.42 0.95 -13.92
CA ASN A 65 5.70 2.25 -14.52
C ASN A 65 4.43 2.83 -15.15
N THR A 66 3.77 3.73 -14.43
CA THR A 66 2.53 4.38 -14.87
C THR A 66 2.34 5.73 -14.22
N LYS A 67 1.61 6.63 -14.90
CA LYS A 67 1.13 7.90 -14.34
C LYS A 67 -0.22 7.74 -13.63
N ASN A 68 -0.93 6.62 -13.84
CA ASN A 68 -2.28 6.37 -13.32
C ASN A 68 -2.19 5.81 -11.88
N THR A 69 -1.87 6.68 -10.94
CA THR A 69 -1.70 6.35 -9.52
C THR A 69 -2.62 7.14 -8.61
N HIS A 70 -3.53 7.95 -9.19
CA HIS A 70 -4.47 8.74 -8.39
C HIS A 70 -5.43 7.82 -7.62
N GLY A 71 -5.59 8.10 -6.34
CA GLY A 71 -6.47 7.32 -5.45
C GLY A 71 -5.81 6.09 -4.79
N THR A 72 -4.56 5.77 -5.09
CA THR A 72 -3.85 4.58 -4.55
C THR A 72 -3.88 4.52 -3.02
N GLY A 73 -3.59 5.64 -2.33
CA GLY A 73 -3.55 5.69 -0.87
C GLY A 73 -4.92 5.47 -0.24
N CYS A 74 -5.93 6.18 -0.73
CA CYS A 74 -7.31 6.05 -0.25
C CYS A 74 -7.85 4.64 -0.49
N THR A 75 -7.58 4.06 -1.67
CA THR A 75 -8.00 2.71 -2.00
C THR A 75 -7.33 1.68 -1.11
N LEU A 76 -6.03 1.84 -0.81
CA LEU A 76 -5.33 0.94 0.09
C LEU A 76 -5.98 0.95 1.49
N SER A 77 -6.21 2.14 2.06
CA SER A 77 -6.82 2.27 3.39
C SER A 77 -8.22 1.67 3.43
N SER A 78 -9.05 1.94 2.42
CA SER A 78 -10.41 1.40 2.32
C SER A 78 -10.40 -0.12 2.18
N ALA A 79 -9.51 -0.66 1.37
CA ALA A 79 -9.39 -2.12 1.18
C ALA A 79 -8.90 -2.81 2.46
N ILE A 80 -7.92 -2.24 3.18
CA ILE A 80 -7.48 -2.77 4.49
C ILE A 80 -8.68 -2.82 5.45
N THR A 81 -9.43 -1.73 5.54
CA THR A 81 -10.61 -1.64 6.42
C THR A 81 -11.66 -2.69 6.06
N ALA A 82 -11.96 -2.84 4.77
CA ALA A 82 -12.94 -3.82 4.29
C ALA A 82 -12.52 -5.26 4.63
N TYR A 83 -11.28 -5.66 4.33
CA TYR A 83 -10.80 -7.00 4.65
C TYR A 83 -10.74 -7.25 6.16
N PHE A 84 -10.37 -6.25 6.95
CA PHE A 84 -10.37 -6.35 8.40
C PHE A 84 -11.79 -6.51 8.96
N ALA A 85 -12.75 -5.74 8.46
CA ALA A 85 -14.16 -5.88 8.81
C ALA A 85 -14.75 -7.26 8.44
N CYS A 86 -14.21 -7.89 7.38
CA CYS A 86 -14.54 -9.27 6.99
C CYS A 86 -13.80 -10.33 7.84
N GLY A 87 -13.25 -9.97 9.00
CA GLY A 87 -12.65 -10.91 9.97
C GLY A 87 -11.23 -11.37 9.63
N LYS A 88 -10.53 -10.75 8.68
CA LYS A 88 -9.12 -11.06 8.42
C LYS A 88 -8.24 -10.41 9.50
N THR A 89 -7.08 -11.01 9.80
CA THR A 89 -6.08 -10.35 10.63
C THR A 89 -5.60 -9.06 9.94
N LEU A 90 -5.14 -8.07 10.70
CA LEU A 90 -4.69 -6.80 10.13
C LEU A 90 -3.53 -6.98 9.13
N LYS A 91 -2.57 -7.85 9.45
CA LYS A 91 -1.50 -8.23 8.52
C LYS A 91 -2.04 -8.80 7.21
N LYS A 92 -2.98 -9.76 7.28
CA LYS A 92 -3.59 -10.36 6.10
C LYS A 92 -4.40 -9.35 5.31
N SER A 93 -5.07 -8.44 5.98
CA SER A 93 -5.80 -7.32 5.35
C SER A 93 -4.85 -6.40 4.59
N CYS A 94 -3.69 -6.06 5.17
CA CYS A 94 -2.66 -5.29 4.48
C CYS A 94 -2.13 -6.02 3.24
N GLU A 95 -1.79 -7.30 3.35
CA GLU A 95 -1.32 -8.12 2.23
C GLU A 95 -2.32 -8.15 1.07
N MET A 96 -3.58 -8.44 1.38
CA MET A 96 -4.66 -8.52 0.38
C MET A 96 -4.95 -7.15 -0.26
N ALA A 97 -4.95 -6.09 0.53
CA ALA A 97 -5.17 -4.74 0.04
C ALA A 97 -4.02 -4.25 -0.86
N ILE A 98 -2.78 -4.54 -0.52
CA ILE A 98 -1.61 -4.24 -1.35
C ILE A 98 -1.71 -4.95 -2.70
N LYS A 99 -2.07 -6.24 -2.69
CA LYS A 99 -2.28 -7.02 -3.92
C LYS A 99 -3.38 -6.40 -4.78
N TYR A 100 -4.54 -6.12 -4.20
CA TYR A 100 -5.66 -5.49 -4.90
C TYR A 100 -5.28 -4.15 -5.54
N VAL A 101 -4.58 -3.29 -4.82
CA VAL A 101 -4.13 -1.98 -5.33
C VAL A 101 -3.12 -2.14 -6.47
N ASN A 102 -2.19 -3.10 -6.38
CA ASN A 102 -1.25 -3.37 -7.46
C ASN A 102 -1.94 -3.86 -8.73
N GLU A 103 -2.94 -4.72 -8.62
CA GLU A 103 -3.77 -5.17 -9.74
C GLU A 103 -4.56 -4.00 -10.34
N ALA A 104 -5.11 -3.12 -9.51
CA ALA A 104 -5.81 -1.91 -9.93
C ALA A 104 -4.90 -0.93 -10.69
N ILE A 105 -3.64 -0.81 -10.27
CA ILE A 105 -2.63 -0.02 -10.99
C ILE A 105 -2.24 -0.68 -12.32
N ALA A 106 -2.07 -2.01 -12.33
CA ALA A 106 -1.66 -2.76 -13.52
C ALA A 106 -2.72 -2.72 -14.62
N SER A 107 -3.99 -2.83 -14.24
CA SER A 107 -5.15 -2.84 -15.17
C SER A 107 -5.70 -1.45 -15.49
N ARG A 108 -4.88 -0.43 -15.32
CA ARG A 108 -5.22 0.99 -15.52
C ARG A 108 -6.12 1.26 -16.74
N PRO A 109 -7.17 2.10 -16.59
CA PRO A 109 -8.08 2.37 -17.69
C PRO A 109 -7.53 3.38 -18.72
N ASN A 110 -6.43 4.09 -18.40
CA ASN A 110 -5.80 5.13 -19.23
C ASN A 110 -6.75 6.28 -19.64
N TYR A 111 -7.58 6.73 -18.72
CA TYR A 111 -8.46 7.88 -18.97
C TYR A 111 -7.69 9.20 -18.91
N GLY A 112 -7.89 10.05 -19.93
CA GLY A 112 -7.32 11.40 -19.99
C GLY A 112 -5.81 11.45 -20.22
N LYS A 113 -5.25 12.68 -20.15
CA LYS A 113 -3.82 12.97 -20.43
C LYS A 113 -2.97 13.20 -19.17
N GLY A 114 -3.59 13.34 -18.01
CA GLY A 114 -2.93 13.63 -16.73
C GLY A 114 -2.64 12.39 -15.90
N HIS A 115 -2.54 12.59 -14.57
CA HIS A 115 -2.46 11.51 -13.60
C HIS A 115 -3.83 10.83 -13.47
N GLY A 116 -4.03 9.76 -14.23
CA GLY A 116 -5.29 9.03 -14.26
C GLY A 116 -5.55 8.21 -13.00
N PRO A 117 -6.81 7.77 -12.79
CA PRO A 117 -7.18 6.91 -11.68
C PRO A 117 -6.67 5.48 -11.87
N ILE A 118 -6.58 4.75 -10.77
CA ILE A 118 -6.44 3.29 -10.79
C ILE A 118 -7.79 2.65 -11.16
N ASN A 119 -7.76 1.38 -11.59
CA ASN A 119 -8.98 0.63 -11.94
C ASN A 119 -9.59 -0.05 -10.71
N HIS A 120 -10.58 0.58 -10.08
CA HIS A 120 -11.28 0.02 -8.92
C HIS A 120 -12.08 -1.25 -9.23
N LEU A 121 -12.41 -1.50 -10.49
CA LEU A 121 -13.22 -2.64 -10.93
C LEU A 121 -12.37 -3.83 -11.39
N ASN A 122 -11.06 -3.82 -11.15
CA ASN A 122 -10.12 -4.82 -11.66
C ASN A 122 -10.44 -6.26 -11.23
N SER A 123 -11.07 -6.43 -10.07
CA SER A 123 -11.43 -7.74 -9.50
C SER A 123 -12.90 -8.11 -9.71
N ILE A 124 -13.67 -7.26 -10.37
CA ILE A 124 -15.08 -7.54 -10.66
C ILE A 124 -15.17 -8.17 -12.04
N GLU A 125 -15.47 -9.46 -12.11
CA GLU A 125 -15.93 -10.09 -13.33
C GLU A 125 -17.30 -9.51 -13.69
N ILE A 126 -17.34 -8.58 -14.63
CA ILE A 126 -18.59 -8.16 -15.26
C ILE A 126 -19.05 -9.34 -16.11
N LYS A 127 -19.82 -10.24 -15.52
CA LYS A 127 -20.59 -11.20 -16.32
C LYS A 127 -21.50 -10.36 -17.21
N ARG A 128 -21.14 -10.22 -18.49
CA ARG A 128 -22.05 -9.72 -19.54
C ARG A 128 -23.22 -10.69 -19.64
N ARG A 129 -24.17 -10.58 -18.74
CA ARG A 129 -25.53 -11.07 -18.94
C ARG A 129 -26.26 -9.89 -19.54
N PHE A 130 -26.81 -10.10 -20.71
CA PHE A 130 -27.61 -9.19 -21.54
C PHE A 130 -26.79 -8.39 -22.58
N LEU A 131 -26.45 -9.05 -23.66
CA LEU A 131 -26.67 -8.58 -25.03
C LEU A 131 -27.32 -9.72 -25.80
#